data_c2339ec6b5a647d9e71f31580716a3dc
#
_entry.id   c2339ec6b5a647d9e71f31580716a3dc
#
_cell.length_a   1.000
_cell.length_b   1.000
_cell.length_c   1.000
_cell.angle_alpha   90.00
_cell.angle_beta   90.00
_cell.angle_gamma   90.00
#
_symmetry.space_group_name_H-M   'P 1'
#
loop_
_entity.id
_entity.type
_entity.pdbx_description
1 polymer ?
#
loop_
_entity_poly.entity_id
_entity_poly.type
_entity_poly.pdbx_seq_one_letter_code
_entity_poly.pdbx_strand_id
1 'polypeptide(L)'
;MSKQMTVAIAGLGSRGRDTYAKVANICSDKMKIVAVADIDPDKVKMTAGEYGIPEERCYASAEDMLQEEKLADAMIIATQDRQHVKQAIVALRKGYHLLLEKPISPDLSECRKISEVAKECKREVVVCHVLRYTPIYQKVKEILDEGTIGNMISIMAIENVGWFHQAHSFVRGNWANSDETSPMILQKCCHDMDLYLWLAEKTCKSLTSYGDLNYFTPEHAPKGCAERCLGGCKAKENCIFDAEKIYMEHERIGYRKGNRSWPLDVVVPSGPTEEKLTDALKTGPYGKCVFHCNNNVVDHQVVNLNMTDGTTMSFTMCGFTAETSRYAKFMGTKGEVIVDMQPDEKESKIIIGYFDPERTREVIDVAALSDDFSGHGGGDNKMVEEFLDIISGEKKESAYVTSLDRSLQSHYCALAAEYSRLHDGEVVNIDTFR
;
A
#
# COMPACT_ATOMS: atom_id res chain seq x y z
N MET A 1 -24.02 -11.00 21.56
CA MET A 1 -23.29 -11.61 20.43
C MET A 1 -23.20 -10.57 19.34
N SER A 2 -22.03 -10.29 18.84
CA SER A 2 -21.82 -9.41 17.70
C SER A 2 -22.64 -9.88 16.51
N LYS A 3 -23.15 -8.95 15.71
CA LYS A 3 -23.84 -9.31 14.45
C LYS A 3 -22.76 -9.69 13.44
N GLN A 4 -22.72 -10.95 12.99
CA GLN A 4 -21.87 -11.37 11.89
C GLN A 4 -22.23 -10.56 10.63
N MET A 5 -21.25 -9.84 10.07
CA MET A 5 -21.42 -9.03 8.88
C MET A 5 -21.17 -9.87 7.62
N THR A 6 -22.04 -9.73 6.63
CA THR A 6 -21.85 -10.35 5.32
C THR A 6 -21.00 -9.45 4.43
N VAL A 7 -20.06 -10.04 3.69
CA VAL A 7 -19.07 -9.32 2.87
C VAL A 7 -19.04 -9.90 1.46
N ALA A 8 -19.06 -9.01 0.46
CA ALA A 8 -18.74 -9.31 -0.92
C ALA A 8 -17.32 -8.83 -1.23
N ILE A 9 -16.55 -9.58 -2.04
CA ILE A 9 -15.18 -9.20 -2.40
C ILE A 9 -15.07 -9.07 -3.93
N ALA A 10 -14.67 -7.88 -4.38
CA ALA A 10 -14.35 -7.57 -5.78
C ALA A 10 -12.83 -7.44 -5.94
N GLY A 11 -12.25 -8.30 -6.78
CA GLY A 11 -10.80 -8.45 -6.95
C GLY A 11 -10.21 -9.49 -5.99
N LEU A 12 -9.77 -10.62 -6.55
CA LEU A 12 -9.23 -11.77 -5.81
C LEU A 12 -7.71 -11.93 -6.04
N GLY A 13 -7.00 -10.80 -6.15
CA GLY A 13 -5.55 -10.75 -6.12
C GLY A 13 -4.98 -10.97 -4.73
N SER A 14 -3.69 -10.70 -4.56
CA SER A 14 -2.97 -10.82 -3.27
C SER A 14 -3.70 -10.10 -2.12
N ARG A 15 -4.28 -8.92 -2.36
CA ARG A 15 -5.00 -8.18 -1.32
C ARG A 15 -6.36 -8.80 -1.03
N GLY A 16 -7.23 -8.96 -2.03
CA GLY A 16 -8.59 -9.42 -1.83
C GLY A 16 -8.67 -10.86 -1.31
N ARG A 17 -7.96 -11.81 -1.97
CA ARG A 17 -8.01 -13.23 -1.62
C ARG A 17 -6.99 -13.60 -0.53
N ASP A 18 -5.70 -13.28 -0.76
CA ASP A 18 -4.63 -13.83 0.09
C ASP A 18 -4.45 -13.05 1.39
N THR A 19 -5.09 -11.87 1.51
CA THR A 19 -5.09 -11.05 2.73
C THR A 19 -6.50 -10.96 3.32
N TYR A 20 -7.42 -10.22 2.69
CA TYR A 20 -8.71 -9.87 3.32
C TYR A 20 -9.67 -11.04 3.46
N ALA A 21 -9.76 -11.93 2.48
CA ALA A 21 -10.62 -13.10 2.61
C ALA A 21 -10.16 -14.01 3.76
N LYS A 22 -8.85 -14.10 4.03
CA LYS A 22 -8.31 -14.93 5.13
C LYS A 22 -8.73 -14.44 6.52
N VAL A 23 -9.07 -13.15 6.66
CA VAL A 23 -9.57 -12.63 7.94
C VAL A 23 -10.89 -13.30 8.34
N ALA A 24 -11.70 -13.76 7.38
CA ALA A 24 -12.91 -14.52 7.68
C ALA A 24 -12.63 -15.85 8.41
N ASN A 25 -11.45 -16.42 8.28
CA ASN A 25 -11.03 -17.61 9.03
C ASN A 25 -10.60 -17.28 10.47
N ILE A 26 -10.11 -16.05 10.70
CA ILE A 26 -9.66 -15.55 12.01
C ILE A 26 -10.86 -15.04 12.82
N CYS A 27 -11.74 -14.27 12.18
CA CYS A 27 -12.88 -13.59 12.77
C CYS A 27 -14.20 -14.14 12.23
N SER A 28 -14.36 -15.46 12.21
CA SER A 28 -15.53 -16.14 11.62
C SER A 28 -16.87 -15.82 12.34
N ASP A 29 -16.80 -15.33 13.55
CA ASP A 29 -17.95 -14.81 14.30
C ASP A 29 -18.38 -13.41 13.87
N LYS A 30 -17.47 -12.62 13.27
CA LYS A 30 -17.72 -11.25 12.82
C LYS A 30 -17.90 -11.15 11.31
N MET A 31 -17.28 -12.02 10.50
CA MET A 31 -17.24 -11.91 9.04
C MET A 31 -17.69 -13.20 8.34
N LYS A 32 -18.57 -13.05 7.33
CA LYS A 32 -18.93 -14.13 6.40
C LYS A 32 -18.83 -13.62 4.97
N ILE A 33 -18.01 -14.27 4.14
CA ILE A 33 -17.93 -13.99 2.71
C ILE A 33 -19.11 -14.65 2.01
N VAL A 34 -19.88 -13.89 1.24
CA VAL A 34 -21.13 -14.37 0.60
C VAL A 34 -21.15 -14.19 -0.91
N ALA A 35 -20.24 -13.44 -1.49
CA ALA A 35 -20.10 -13.25 -2.92
C ALA A 35 -18.67 -12.85 -3.29
N VAL A 36 -18.20 -13.27 -4.46
CA VAL A 36 -16.86 -12.95 -4.97
C VAL A 36 -16.88 -12.66 -6.46
N ALA A 37 -15.97 -11.77 -6.90
CA ALA A 37 -15.77 -11.42 -8.30
C ALA A 37 -14.29 -11.24 -8.64
N ASP A 38 -13.85 -11.82 -9.76
CA ASP A 38 -12.54 -11.55 -10.39
C ASP A 38 -12.61 -11.90 -11.86
N ILE A 39 -11.80 -11.24 -12.69
CA ILE A 39 -11.66 -11.56 -14.12
C ILE A 39 -10.94 -12.90 -14.36
N ASP A 40 -10.26 -13.42 -13.35
CA ASP A 40 -9.60 -14.74 -13.37
C ASP A 40 -10.55 -15.80 -12.80
N PRO A 41 -11.13 -16.68 -13.64
CA PRO A 41 -12.11 -17.67 -13.19
C PRO A 41 -11.51 -18.72 -12.24
N ASP A 42 -10.21 -18.97 -12.32
CA ASP A 42 -9.56 -19.92 -11.41
C ASP A 42 -9.51 -19.36 -9.98
N LYS A 43 -9.25 -18.07 -9.82
CA LYS A 43 -9.29 -17.40 -8.50
C LYS A 43 -10.70 -17.40 -7.93
N VAL A 44 -11.72 -17.12 -8.75
CA VAL A 44 -13.12 -17.20 -8.33
C VAL A 44 -13.46 -18.60 -7.83
N LYS A 45 -13.15 -19.62 -8.62
CA LYS A 45 -13.41 -21.03 -8.27
C LYS A 45 -12.68 -21.46 -6.99
N MET A 46 -11.41 -21.12 -6.86
CA MET A 46 -10.61 -21.44 -5.67
C MET A 46 -11.20 -20.78 -4.43
N THR A 47 -11.53 -19.50 -4.50
CA THR A 47 -12.10 -18.75 -3.37
C THR A 47 -13.50 -19.25 -3.01
N ALA A 48 -14.33 -19.50 -4.01
CA ALA A 48 -15.67 -20.06 -3.78
C ALA A 48 -15.60 -21.43 -3.08
N GLY A 49 -14.69 -22.30 -3.50
CA GLY A 49 -14.48 -23.60 -2.85
C GLY A 49 -13.98 -23.50 -1.42
N GLU A 50 -13.07 -22.56 -1.14
CA GLU A 50 -12.48 -22.33 0.19
C GLU A 50 -13.52 -21.82 1.21
N TYR A 51 -14.40 -20.89 0.79
CA TYR A 51 -15.38 -20.24 1.67
C TYR A 51 -16.83 -20.76 1.51
N GLY A 52 -17.04 -21.79 0.69
CA GLY A 52 -18.37 -22.37 0.49
C GLY A 52 -19.37 -21.43 -0.19
N ILE A 53 -18.90 -20.62 -1.14
CA ILE A 53 -19.73 -19.63 -1.85
C ILE A 53 -20.43 -20.35 -3.01
N PRO A 54 -21.78 -20.27 -3.12
CA PRO A 54 -22.51 -20.91 -4.19
C PRO A 54 -22.25 -20.24 -5.55
N GLU A 55 -22.42 -21.01 -6.64
CA GLU A 55 -22.06 -20.59 -8.00
C GLU A 55 -22.78 -19.29 -8.43
N GLU A 56 -24.05 -19.13 -8.05
CA GLU A 56 -24.86 -17.93 -8.33
C GLU A 56 -24.37 -16.66 -7.60
N ARG A 57 -23.37 -16.79 -6.76
CA ARG A 57 -22.70 -15.69 -6.04
C ARG A 57 -21.24 -15.48 -6.48
N CYS A 58 -20.86 -16.12 -7.59
CA CYS A 58 -19.55 -16.06 -8.22
C CYS A 58 -19.64 -15.28 -9.54
N TYR A 59 -18.90 -14.19 -9.66
CA TYR A 59 -19.03 -13.27 -10.79
C TYR A 59 -17.72 -13.14 -11.56
N ALA A 60 -17.82 -12.99 -12.89
CA ALA A 60 -16.67 -12.83 -13.77
C ALA A 60 -16.03 -11.44 -13.71
N SER A 61 -16.71 -10.45 -13.13
CA SER A 61 -16.18 -9.11 -12.92
C SER A 61 -16.87 -8.43 -11.74
N ALA A 62 -16.23 -7.37 -11.19
CA ALA A 62 -16.85 -6.50 -10.20
C ALA A 62 -18.10 -5.80 -10.77
N GLU A 63 -18.07 -5.46 -12.05
CA GLU A 63 -19.17 -4.82 -12.76
C GLU A 63 -20.40 -5.76 -12.84
N ASP A 64 -20.20 -7.04 -13.13
CA ASP A 64 -21.30 -8.03 -13.14
C ASP A 64 -21.91 -8.19 -11.75
N MET A 65 -21.07 -8.32 -10.71
CA MET A 65 -21.55 -8.38 -9.32
C MET A 65 -22.34 -7.11 -8.94
N LEU A 66 -21.91 -5.96 -9.40
CA LEU A 66 -22.56 -4.67 -9.12
C LEU A 66 -23.84 -4.43 -9.94
N GLN A 67 -24.18 -5.25 -10.92
CA GLN A 67 -25.51 -5.23 -11.56
C GLN A 67 -26.58 -5.84 -10.66
N GLU A 68 -26.22 -6.80 -9.82
CA GLU A 68 -27.15 -7.47 -8.90
C GLU A 68 -27.71 -6.54 -7.82
N GLU A 69 -28.83 -6.92 -7.22
CA GLU A 69 -29.32 -6.31 -5.98
C GLU A 69 -28.25 -6.42 -4.88
N LYS A 70 -28.39 -5.64 -3.80
CA LYS A 70 -27.43 -5.66 -2.69
C LYS A 70 -27.25 -7.06 -2.10
N LEU A 71 -26.06 -7.63 -2.23
CA LEU A 71 -25.73 -9.02 -1.87
C LEU A 71 -25.26 -9.18 -0.41
N ALA A 72 -24.69 -8.13 0.19
CA ALA A 72 -24.00 -8.17 1.47
C ALA A 72 -24.13 -6.85 2.25
N ASP A 73 -23.79 -6.84 3.54
CA ASP A 73 -23.74 -5.63 4.35
C ASP A 73 -22.60 -4.70 3.90
N ALA A 74 -21.44 -5.28 3.52
CA ALA A 74 -20.27 -4.55 3.07
C ALA A 74 -19.65 -5.16 1.81
N MET A 75 -18.83 -4.36 1.12
CA MET A 75 -18.03 -4.79 -0.01
C MET A 75 -16.57 -4.40 0.20
N ILE A 76 -15.66 -5.33 -0.06
CA ILE A 76 -14.23 -5.08 -0.20
C ILE A 76 -13.94 -4.87 -1.67
N ILE A 77 -13.37 -3.71 -2.03
CA ILE A 77 -12.96 -3.39 -3.41
C ILE A 77 -11.43 -3.42 -3.44
N ALA A 78 -10.89 -4.47 -4.07
CA ALA A 78 -9.46 -4.74 -4.20
C ALA A 78 -9.07 -4.99 -5.67
N THR A 79 -9.71 -4.27 -6.57
CA THR A 79 -9.47 -4.28 -8.03
C THR A 79 -8.26 -3.39 -8.38
N GLN A 80 -8.12 -2.96 -9.64
CA GLN A 80 -7.04 -2.06 -10.05
C GLN A 80 -7.39 -0.60 -9.77
N ASP A 81 -6.37 0.22 -9.50
CA ASP A 81 -6.45 1.61 -9.03
C ASP A 81 -7.53 2.46 -9.74
N ARG A 82 -7.55 2.42 -11.08
CA ARG A 82 -8.47 3.23 -11.91
C ARG A 82 -9.91 2.72 -11.94
N GLN A 83 -10.19 1.58 -11.31
CA GLN A 83 -11.54 1.01 -11.23
C GLN A 83 -12.21 1.32 -9.88
N HIS A 84 -11.43 1.64 -8.85
CA HIS A 84 -11.89 1.79 -7.48
C HIS A 84 -13.08 2.72 -7.34
N VAL A 85 -12.99 3.96 -7.79
CA VAL A 85 -14.03 4.96 -7.56
C VAL A 85 -15.31 4.65 -8.33
N LYS A 86 -15.20 4.16 -9.56
CA LYS A 86 -16.39 3.78 -10.36
C LYS A 86 -17.18 2.69 -9.67
N GLN A 87 -16.51 1.65 -9.22
CA GLN A 87 -17.11 0.52 -8.50
C GLN A 87 -17.63 0.97 -7.13
N ALA A 88 -16.87 1.78 -6.39
CA ALA A 88 -17.25 2.29 -5.08
C ALA A 88 -18.53 3.15 -5.13
N ILE A 89 -18.69 4.02 -6.12
CA ILE A 89 -19.89 4.86 -6.28
C ILE A 89 -21.13 3.99 -6.49
N VAL A 90 -21.05 2.96 -7.32
CA VAL A 90 -22.18 2.05 -7.55
C VAL A 90 -22.51 1.28 -6.27
N ALA A 91 -21.49 0.75 -5.59
CA ALA A 91 -21.67 0.02 -4.33
C ALA A 91 -22.28 0.90 -3.22
N LEU A 92 -21.81 2.14 -3.05
CA LEU A 92 -22.35 3.10 -2.09
C LEU A 92 -23.83 3.39 -2.35
N ARG A 93 -24.23 3.63 -3.60
CA ARG A 93 -25.61 3.87 -3.99
C ARG A 93 -26.53 2.66 -3.78
N LYS A 94 -25.97 1.45 -3.83
CA LYS A 94 -26.67 0.22 -3.44
C LYS A 94 -26.70 0.00 -1.92
N GLY A 95 -26.05 0.86 -1.15
CA GLY A 95 -26.08 0.85 0.31
C GLY A 95 -25.06 -0.05 1.00
N TYR A 96 -23.97 -0.44 0.29
CA TYR A 96 -22.83 -1.12 0.91
C TYR A 96 -22.02 -0.16 1.78
N HIS A 97 -21.47 -0.66 2.89
CA HIS A 97 -20.26 -0.11 3.49
C HIS A 97 -19.04 -0.62 2.75
N LEU A 98 -17.96 0.15 2.68
CA LEU A 98 -16.80 -0.19 1.86
C LEU A 98 -15.50 -0.31 2.66
N LEU A 99 -14.75 -1.38 2.40
CA LEU A 99 -13.32 -1.44 2.62
C LEU A 99 -12.68 -1.27 1.24
N LEU A 100 -12.03 -0.13 1.00
CA LEU A 100 -11.53 0.29 -0.30
C LEU A 100 -10.01 0.23 -0.35
N GLU A 101 -9.46 -0.56 -1.29
CA GLU A 101 -8.01 -0.58 -1.50
C GLU A 101 -7.47 0.78 -1.91
N LYS A 102 -6.23 1.01 -1.52
CA LYS A 102 -5.45 2.19 -1.89
C LYS A 102 -4.72 1.96 -3.25
N PRO A 103 -4.42 3.02 -3.98
CA PRO A 103 -4.87 4.39 -3.81
C PRO A 103 -6.35 4.54 -4.16
N ILE A 104 -7.02 5.56 -3.63
CA ILE A 104 -8.44 5.82 -3.94
C ILE A 104 -8.62 6.01 -5.45
N SER A 105 -7.89 6.94 -6.04
CA SER A 105 -7.83 7.20 -7.49
C SER A 105 -6.65 8.10 -7.84
N PRO A 106 -6.04 7.94 -9.02
CA PRO A 106 -5.11 8.93 -9.57
C PRO A 106 -5.80 10.19 -10.11
N ASP A 107 -7.12 10.22 -10.19
CA ASP A 107 -7.90 11.36 -10.67
C ASP A 107 -8.49 12.17 -9.50
N LEU A 108 -8.12 13.44 -9.46
CA LEU A 108 -8.56 14.36 -8.42
C LEU A 108 -10.09 14.55 -8.42
N SER A 109 -10.74 14.54 -9.59
CA SER A 109 -12.19 14.68 -9.71
C SER A 109 -12.93 13.47 -9.16
N GLU A 110 -12.38 12.27 -9.36
CA GLU A 110 -12.90 11.02 -8.77
C GLU A 110 -12.78 11.03 -7.25
N CYS A 111 -11.65 11.52 -6.71
CA CYS A 111 -11.46 11.67 -5.26
C CYS A 111 -12.51 12.59 -4.62
N ARG A 112 -12.85 13.71 -5.27
CA ARG A 112 -13.94 14.59 -4.83
C ARG A 112 -15.29 13.88 -4.91
N LYS A 113 -15.55 13.21 -6.02
CA LYS A 113 -16.84 12.56 -6.29
C LYS A 113 -17.18 11.47 -5.31
N ILE A 114 -16.22 10.60 -4.97
CA ILE A 114 -16.47 9.53 -4.00
C ILE A 114 -16.80 10.09 -2.62
N SER A 115 -16.15 11.19 -2.19
CA SER A 115 -16.46 11.86 -0.90
C SER A 115 -17.90 12.37 -0.86
N GLU A 116 -18.35 13.03 -1.93
CA GLU A 116 -19.73 13.51 -2.05
C GLU A 116 -20.73 12.35 -1.93
N VAL A 117 -20.53 11.29 -2.72
CA VAL A 117 -21.45 10.15 -2.77
C VAL A 117 -21.47 9.37 -1.45
N ALA A 118 -20.33 9.20 -0.78
CA ALA A 118 -20.28 8.53 0.51
C ALA A 118 -21.11 9.28 1.57
N LYS A 119 -21.04 10.61 1.60
CA LYS A 119 -21.84 11.48 2.47
C LYS A 119 -23.33 11.41 2.14
N GLU A 120 -23.69 11.49 0.85
CA GLU A 120 -25.07 11.35 0.39
C GLU A 120 -25.69 10.01 0.82
N CYS A 121 -24.95 8.91 0.63
CA CYS A 121 -25.40 7.56 0.94
C CYS A 121 -25.35 7.21 2.44
N LYS A 122 -24.67 8.00 3.26
CA LYS A 122 -24.43 7.75 4.70
C LYS A 122 -23.89 6.35 4.94
N ARG A 123 -22.81 6.00 4.21
CA ARG A 123 -22.12 4.72 4.34
C ARG A 123 -20.68 4.93 4.75
N GLU A 124 -20.20 4.03 5.59
CA GLU A 124 -18.80 4.02 6.01
C GLU A 124 -17.91 3.56 4.84
N VAL A 125 -16.83 4.29 4.63
CA VAL A 125 -15.75 3.93 3.70
C VAL A 125 -14.44 4.01 4.47
N VAL A 126 -13.80 2.86 4.64
CA VAL A 126 -12.48 2.73 5.23
C VAL A 126 -11.50 2.43 4.10
N VAL A 127 -10.44 3.22 3.99
CA VAL A 127 -9.38 3.05 2.97
C VAL A 127 -8.26 2.20 3.56
N CYS A 128 -7.71 1.29 2.78
CA CYS A 128 -6.73 0.29 3.24
C CYS A 128 -5.33 0.87 3.52
N HIS A 129 -5.24 1.94 4.32
CA HIS A 129 -3.97 2.47 4.85
C HIS A 129 -3.52 1.69 6.10
N VAL A 130 -3.12 0.46 5.87
CA VAL A 130 -2.86 -0.56 6.89
C VAL A 130 -1.81 -0.17 7.93
N LEU A 131 -0.86 0.71 7.60
CA LEU A 131 0.25 1.04 8.49
C LEU A 131 -0.19 1.68 9.82
N ARG A 132 -1.31 2.40 9.87
CA ARG A 132 -1.86 2.94 11.12
C ARG A 132 -2.24 1.86 12.13
N TYR A 133 -2.46 0.63 11.67
CA TYR A 133 -2.88 -0.50 12.49
C TYR A 133 -1.72 -1.38 12.94
N THR A 134 -0.49 -1.08 12.52
CA THR A 134 0.69 -1.83 12.93
C THR A 134 1.12 -1.47 14.35
N PRO A 135 1.64 -2.42 15.14
CA PRO A 135 2.07 -2.18 16.51
C PRO A 135 3.09 -1.04 16.63
N ILE A 136 4.03 -0.97 15.71
CA ILE A 136 5.08 0.07 15.71
C ILE A 136 4.48 1.48 15.61
N TYR A 137 3.58 1.72 14.65
CA TYR A 137 3.03 3.07 14.45
C TYR A 137 1.94 3.43 15.45
N GLN A 138 1.21 2.44 15.99
CA GLN A 138 0.34 2.67 17.14
C GLN A 138 1.14 3.14 18.35
N LYS A 139 2.28 2.50 18.64
CA LYS A 139 3.15 2.91 19.74
C LYS A 139 3.78 4.29 19.51
N VAL A 140 4.20 4.61 18.29
CA VAL A 140 4.68 5.96 17.95
C VAL A 140 3.58 6.99 18.17
N LYS A 141 2.34 6.71 17.77
CA LYS A 141 1.20 7.61 17.98
C LYS A 141 0.96 7.87 19.48
N GLU A 142 0.96 6.83 20.31
CA GLU A 142 0.84 6.96 21.76
C GLU A 142 1.93 7.91 22.34
N ILE A 143 3.20 7.67 21.97
CA ILE A 143 4.35 8.48 22.44
C ILE A 143 4.18 9.96 22.05
N LEU A 144 3.71 10.23 20.82
CA LEU A 144 3.49 11.59 20.34
C LEU A 144 2.29 12.26 21.04
N ASP A 145 1.19 11.51 21.23
CA ASP A 145 -0.04 12.01 21.90
C ASP A 145 0.17 12.31 23.38
N GLU A 146 1.04 11.55 24.06
CA GLU A 146 1.47 11.81 25.43
C GLU A 146 2.32 13.10 25.56
N GLY A 147 2.69 13.70 24.43
CA GLY A 147 3.52 14.92 24.40
C GLY A 147 4.98 14.69 24.83
N THR A 148 5.46 13.46 24.71
CA THR A 148 6.81 13.04 25.14
C THR A 148 7.93 13.90 24.55
N ILE A 149 7.79 14.32 23.30
CA ILE A 149 8.77 15.21 22.63
C ILE A 149 8.32 16.68 22.58
N GLY A 150 7.22 17.02 23.25
CA GLY A 150 6.65 18.38 23.22
C GLY A 150 5.95 18.68 21.88
N ASN A 151 5.97 19.95 21.44
CA ASN A 151 5.37 20.35 20.17
C ASN A 151 6.22 19.86 18.99
N MET A 152 5.59 19.25 18.01
CA MET A 152 6.25 18.84 16.77
C MET A 152 6.78 20.05 15.99
N ILE A 153 8.03 20.01 15.60
CA ILE A 153 8.70 21.07 14.83
C ILE A 153 8.97 20.62 13.39
N SER A 154 9.55 19.41 13.23
CA SER A 154 9.89 18.91 11.90
C SER A 154 9.88 17.40 11.86
N ILE A 155 9.63 16.84 10.66
CA ILE A 155 9.65 15.42 10.36
C ILE A 155 10.62 15.18 9.22
N MET A 156 11.49 14.17 9.35
CA MET A 156 12.26 13.62 8.25
C MET A 156 11.84 12.16 8.06
N ALA A 157 11.51 11.76 6.84
CA ALA A 157 11.02 10.42 6.58
C ALA A 157 11.55 9.87 5.25
N ILE A 158 11.76 8.55 5.21
CA ILE A 158 12.26 7.83 4.03
C ILE A 158 11.46 6.54 3.84
N GLU A 159 10.97 6.31 2.62
CA GLU A 159 10.52 5.01 2.11
C GLU A 159 11.64 4.41 1.26
N ASN A 160 12.30 3.39 1.78
CA ASN A 160 13.25 2.56 1.05
C ASN A 160 12.48 1.46 0.33
N VAL A 161 12.31 1.57 -0.98
CA VAL A 161 11.52 0.60 -1.75
C VAL A 161 12.25 -0.75 -1.89
N GLY A 162 13.58 -0.74 -1.95
CA GLY A 162 14.38 -1.91 -2.26
C GLY A 162 14.54 -2.13 -3.77
N TRP A 163 15.78 -2.33 -4.22
CA TRP A 163 16.13 -2.44 -5.64
C TRP A 163 15.38 -3.55 -6.38
N PHE A 164 15.16 -4.68 -5.73
CA PHE A 164 14.42 -5.81 -6.30
C PHE A 164 12.91 -5.55 -6.34
N HIS A 165 12.36 -4.85 -5.35
CA HIS A 165 10.95 -4.47 -5.30
C HIS A 165 10.63 -3.42 -6.38
N GLN A 166 11.50 -2.41 -6.55
CA GLN A 166 11.39 -1.46 -7.66
C GLN A 166 11.36 -2.19 -9.00
N ALA A 167 12.36 -3.06 -9.25
CA ALA A 167 12.44 -3.83 -10.49
C ALA A 167 11.23 -4.74 -10.72
N HIS A 168 10.67 -5.35 -9.65
CA HIS A 168 9.52 -6.23 -9.72
C HIS A 168 8.23 -5.46 -9.99
N SER A 169 7.88 -4.51 -9.13
CA SER A 169 6.55 -3.90 -9.10
C SER A 169 6.43 -2.69 -10.03
N PHE A 170 7.48 -1.87 -10.12
CA PHE A 170 7.43 -0.54 -10.73
C PHE A 170 8.23 -0.42 -12.03
N VAL A 171 8.86 -1.50 -12.47
CA VAL A 171 9.51 -1.60 -13.78
C VAL A 171 8.89 -2.69 -14.64
N ARG A 172 8.75 -3.92 -14.11
CA ARG A 172 8.20 -5.09 -14.85
C ARG A 172 6.73 -5.34 -14.59
N GLY A 173 6.25 -4.95 -13.41
CA GLY A 173 4.93 -5.28 -12.88
C GLY A 173 3.83 -4.30 -13.28
N ASN A 174 2.68 -4.50 -12.67
CA ASN A 174 1.45 -3.80 -13.02
C ASN A 174 1.51 -2.28 -12.77
N TRP A 175 2.41 -1.80 -11.90
CA TRP A 175 2.51 -0.39 -11.53
C TRP A 175 3.68 0.33 -12.22
N ALA A 176 4.15 -0.23 -13.33
CA ALA A 176 5.26 0.32 -14.10
C ALA A 176 4.89 1.59 -14.88
N ASN A 177 3.62 1.76 -15.24
CA ASN A 177 3.14 2.84 -16.09
C ASN A 177 2.01 3.62 -15.41
N SER A 178 2.26 4.91 -15.13
CA SER A 178 1.30 5.80 -14.46
C SER A 178 0.08 6.15 -15.33
N ASP A 179 0.19 6.05 -16.65
CA ASP A 179 -0.95 6.27 -17.55
C ASP A 179 -1.98 5.14 -17.48
N GLU A 180 -1.51 3.93 -17.13
CA GLU A 180 -2.34 2.75 -16.96
C GLU A 180 -2.82 2.56 -15.53
N THR A 181 -2.02 3.02 -14.54
CA THR A 181 -2.31 2.88 -13.10
C THR A 181 -2.21 4.22 -12.37
N SER A 182 -1.23 4.40 -11.52
CA SER A 182 -1.02 5.59 -10.68
C SER A 182 0.44 6.00 -10.63
N PRO A 183 0.77 7.29 -10.43
CA PRO A 183 2.13 7.72 -10.14
C PRO A 183 2.72 7.01 -8.92
N MET A 184 4.04 6.81 -8.91
CA MET A 184 4.74 6.11 -7.83
C MET A 184 4.47 6.68 -6.44
N ILE A 185 4.47 8.01 -6.32
CA ILE A 185 4.19 8.71 -5.06
C ILE A 185 2.78 8.42 -4.52
N LEU A 186 1.81 8.22 -5.38
CA LEU A 186 0.45 7.86 -5.00
C LEU A 186 0.33 6.36 -4.76
N GLN A 187 0.81 5.53 -5.68
CA GLN A 187 0.64 4.09 -5.62
C GLN A 187 1.35 3.46 -4.40
N LYS A 188 2.60 3.86 -4.16
CA LYS A 188 3.44 3.32 -3.07
C LYS A 188 3.37 4.18 -1.81
N CYS A 189 3.56 5.49 -1.95
CA CYS A 189 3.79 6.38 -0.82
C CYS A 189 2.52 7.07 -0.30
N CYS A 190 1.32 6.73 -0.82
CA CYS A 190 0.08 7.17 -0.18
C CYS A 190 -0.02 6.65 1.25
N HIS A 191 0.55 5.48 1.55
CA HIS A 191 0.69 4.97 2.92
C HIS A 191 1.52 5.91 3.79
N ASP A 192 2.64 6.40 3.27
CA ASP A 192 3.58 7.26 4.00
C ASP A 192 2.98 8.65 4.21
N MET A 193 2.35 9.22 3.20
CA MET A 193 1.64 10.50 3.33
C MET A 193 0.51 10.41 4.35
N ASP A 194 -0.27 9.33 4.31
CA ASP A 194 -1.34 9.08 5.28
C ASP A 194 -0.79 8.92 6.71
N LEU A 195 0.25 8.12 6.85
CA LEU A 195 0.89 7.80 8.12
C LEU A 195 1.46 9.04 8.81
N TYR A 196 2.27 9.83 8.09
CA TYR A 196 2.96 10.97 8.71
C TYR A 196 2.03 12.15 8.98
N LEU A 197 1.02 12.40 8.14
CA LEU A 197 -0.01 13.40 8.43
C LEU A 197 -0.85 13.01 9.66
N TRP A 198 -1.18 11.73 9.80
CA TRP A 198 -1.88 11.21 10.96
C TRP A 198 -1.05 11.28 12.24
N LEU A 199 0.22 10.83 12.21
CA LEU A 199 1.12 10.89 13.37
C LEU A 199 1.37 12.31 13.83
N ALA A 200 1.49 13.24 12.90
CA ALA A 200 1.70 14.65 13.22
C ALA A 200 0.42 15.39 13.65
N GLU A 201 -0.77 14.87 13.30
CA GLU A 201 -2.07 15.57 13.45
C GLU A 201 -2.06 16.97 12.78
N LYS A 202 -1.41 17.06 11.62
CA LYS A 202 -1.24 18.33 10.91
C LYS A 202 -1.89 18.28 9.53
N THR A 203 -2.28 19.47 9.08
CA THR A 203 -2.79 19.68 7.74
C THR A 203 -1.69 20.32 6.88
N CYS A 204 -1.44 19.72 5.71
CA CYS A 204 -0.51 20.30 4.75
C CYS A 204 -1.11 21.57 4.14
N LYS A 205 -0.37 22.67 4.19
CA LYS A 205 -0.70 23.93 3.55
C LYS A 205 -0.20 23.98 2.11
N SER A 206 1.06 23.62 1.91
CA SER A 206 1.71 23.65 0.60
C SER A 206 2.86 22.66 0.55
N LEU A 207 3.25 22.26 -0.64
CA LEU A 207 4.37 21.36 -0.86
C LEU A 207 5.12 21.66 -2.16
N THR A 208 6.34 21.10 -2.25
CA THR A 208 7.14 21.02 -3.47
C THR A 208 7.65 19.60 -3.64
N SER A 209 7.92 19.17 -4.88
CA SER A 209 8.42 17.84 -5.16
C SER A 209 9.33 17.81 -6.37
N TYR A 210 10.38 16.96 -6.30
CA TYR A 210 11.29 16.64 -7.40
C TYR A 210 11.50 15.14 -7.46
N GLY A 211 11.63 14.59 -8.65
CA GLY A 211 11.88 13.16 -8.87
C GLY A 211 11.86 12.83 -10.35
N ASP A 212 12.48 11.73 -10.72
CA ASP A 212 12.60 11.33 -12.13
C ASP A 212 12.69 9.81 -12.29
N LEU A 213 12.49 9.34 -13.51
CA LEU A 213 12.90 8.02 -13.98
C LEU A 213 14.31 8.15 -14.58
N ASN A 214 15.32 7.94 -13.74
CA ASN A 214 16.69 8.21 -14.13
C ASN A 214 17.45 7.00 -14.65
N TYR A 215 17.19 5.81 -14.11
CA TYR A 215 18.07 4.65 -14.36
C TYR A 215 17.43 3.56 -15.22
N PHE A 216 16.18 3.24 -15.04
CA PHE A 216 15.52 2.15 -15.77
C PHE A 216 15.06 2.58 -17.16
N THR A 217 16.02 3.02 -17.97
CA THR A 217 15.83 3.53 -19.35
C THR A 217 16.77 2.81 -20.30
N PRO A 218 16.51 2.79 -21.63
CA PRO A 218 17.36 2.15 -22.62
C PRO A 218 18.80 2.63 -22.65
N GLU A 219 19.06 3.90 -22.29
CA GLU A 219 20.38 4.52 -22.28
C GLU A 219 21.32 3.87 -21.24
N HIS A 220 20.75 3.32 -20.16
CA HIS A 220 21.51 2.63 -19.10
C HIS A 220 21.63 1.14 -19.33
N ALA A 221 21.09 0.62 -20.44
CA ALA A 221 21.17 -0.80 -20.75
C ALA A 221 22.63 -1.28 -20.92
N PRO A 222 23.05 -2.31 -20.17
CA PRO A 222 24.43 -2.80 -20.29
C PRO A 222 24.69 -3.36 -21.68
N LYS A 223 25.91 -3.19 -22.17
CA LYS A 223 26.32 -3.69 -23.49
C LYS A 223 26.05 -5.21 -23.61
N GLY A 224 25.31 -5.57 -24.65
CA GLY A 224 24.96 -6.98 -24.92
C GLY A 224 23.75 -7.49 -24.12
N CYS A 225 22.98 -6.62 -23.47
CA CYS A 225 21.68 -7.00 -22.94
C CYS A 225 20.74 -7.41 -24.08
N ALA A 226 19.78 -8.28 -23.75
CA ALA A 226 18.70 -8.71 -24.65
C ALA A 226 17.37 -8.16 -24.13
N GLU A 227 16.33 -8.26 -24.94
CA GLU A 227 14.95 -7.89 -24.56
C GLU A 227 14.45 -8.65 -23.30
N ARG A 228 15.00 -9.83 -23.05
CA ARG A 228 14.63 -10.70 -21.93
C ARG A 228 15.86 -11.31 -21.26
N CYS A 229 15.78 -11.52 -19.96
CA CYS A 229 16.87 -12.11 -19.18
C CYS A 229 17.18 -13.57 -19.60
N LEU A 230 16.14 -14.36 -19.90
CA LEU A 230 16.26 -15.76 -20.36
C LEU A 230 16.30 -15.88 -21.89
N GLY A 231 16.68 -14.86 -22.61
CA GLY A 231 16.72 -14.82 -24.09
C GLY A 231 18.12 -14.70 -24.67
N GLY A 232 19.17 -15.21 -24.00
CA GLY A 232 20.56 -15.09 -24.47
C GLY A 232 21.22 -13.76 -24.11
N CYS A 233 20.80 -13.11 -23.02
CA CYS A 233 21.39 -11.88 -22.52
C CYS A 233 22.88 -12.08 -22.15
N LYS A 234 23.78 -11.38 -22.82
CA LYS A 234 25.21 -11.46 -22.56
C LYS A 234 25.65 -10.67 -21.33
N ALA A 235 24.79 -9.75 -20.84
CA ALA A 235 25.06 -8.98 -19.64
C ALA A 235 24.64 -9.70 -18.34
N LYS A 236 24.02 -10.88 -18.44
CA LYS A 236 23.39 -11.62 -17.33
C LYS A 236 24.32 -11.79 -16.12
N GLU A 237 25.59 -12.15 -16.36
CA GLU A 237 26.54 -12.45 -15.29
C GLU A 237 26.71 -11.28 -14.31
N ASN A 238 26.82 -10.06 -14.83
CA ASN A 238 27.05 -8.84 -14.05
C ASN A 238 25.81 -8.00 -13.77
N CYS A 239 24.63 -8.42 -14.29
CA CYS A 239 23.39 -7.70 -14.08
C CYS A 239 22.75 -8.10 -12.75
N ILE A 240 22.62 -7.15 -11.81
CA ILE A 240 21.91 -7.38 -10.54
C ILE A 240 20.40 -7.54 -10.76
N PHE A 241 19.85 -6.90 -11.79
CA PHE A 241 18.43 -6.96 -12.14
C PHE A 241 18.04 -8.18 -12.99
N ASP A 242 18.94 -9.15 -13.19
CA ASP A 242 18.61 -10.37 -13.90
C ASP A 242 17.42 -11.08 -13.23
N ALA A 243 16.41 -11.43 -14.03
CA ALA A 243 15.16 -11.99 -13.51
C ALA A 243 15.38 -13.34 -12.80
N GLU A 244 16.31 -14.16 -13.27
CA GLU A 244 16.61 -15.44 -12.62
C GLU A 244 17.30 -15.20 -11.27
N LYS A 245 18.20 -14.24 -11.17
CA LYS A 245 18.81 -13.86 -9.89
C LYS A 245 17.78 -13.37 -8.89
N ILE A 246 16.80 -12.56 -9.31
CA ILE A 246 15.76 -12.05 -8.43
C ILE A 246 14.77 -13.15 -8.04
N TYR A 247 14.18 -13.86 -9.01
CA TYR A 247 13.05 -14.75 -8.71
C TYR A 247 13.48 -16.17 -8.33
N MET A 248 14.68 -16.61 -8.71
CA MET A 248 15.15 -17.95 -8.40
C MET A 248 16.19 -18.00 -7.28
N GLU A 249 17.14 -17.03 -7.26
CA GLU A 249 18.35 -17.13 -6.44
C GLU A 249 18.42 -16.15 -5.25
N HIS A 250 17.61 -15.10 -5.23
CA HIS A 250 17.69 -14.08 -4.17
C HIS A 250 17.45 -14.68 -2.78
N GLU A 251 18.33 -14.34 -1.82
CA GLU A 251 18.40 -14.99 -0.50
C GLU A 251 17.05 -15.00 0.27
N ARG A 252 16.26 -13.95 0.18
CA ARG A 252 14.98 -13.85 0.89
C ARG A 252 13.76 -14.19 0.05
N ILE A 253 13.74 -13.80 -1.23
CA ILE A 253 12.55 -13.88 -2.08
C ILE A 253 12.66 -14.90 -3.20
N GLY A 254 13.81 -15.56 -3.36
CA GLY A 254 14.06 -16.51 -4.43
C GLY A 254 13.42 -17.88 -4.19
N TYR A 255 12.92 -18.49 -5.25
CA TYR A 255 12.29 -19.81 -5.21
C TYR A 255 13.21 -20.90 -4.65
N ARG A 256 14.49 -20.93 -5.10
CA ARG A 256 15.48 -21.93 -4.68
C ARG A 256 15.94 -21.74 -3.22
N LYS A 257 15.61 -20.60 -2.62
CA LYS A 257 15.81 -20.31 -1.19
C LYS A 257 14.59 -20.64 -0.32
N GLY A 258 13.57 -21.25 -0.89
CA GLY A 258 12.39 -21.73 -0.17
C GLY A 258 11.18 -20.79 -0.20
N ASN A 259 11.28 -19.60 -0.81
CA ASN A 259 10.14 -18.70 -0.92
C ASN A 259 9.05 -19.28 -1.84
N ARG A 260 7.78 -19.11 -1.46
CA ARG A 260 6.59 -19.51 -2.23
C ARG A 260 5.53 -18.41 -2.26
N SER A 261 5.75 -17.34 -1.53
CA SER A 261 4.89 -16.16 -1.43
C SER A 261 5.41 -15.01 -2.29
N TRP A 262 5.03 -13.79 -1.99
CA TRP A 262 5.48 -12.60 -2.70
C TRP A 262 7.02 -12.54 -2.88
N PRO A 263 7.53 -12.23 -4.06
CA PRO A 263 6.84 -11.82 -5.29
C PRO A 263 6.45 -12.99 -6.22
N LEU A 264 6.71 -14.24 -5.86
CA LEU A 264 6.60 -15.40 -6.75
C LEU A 264 5.14 -15.78 -7.03
N ASP A 265 4.25 -15.59 -6.08
CA ASP A 265 2.79 -15.77 -6.21
C ASP A 265 2.15 -14.74 -7.14
N VAL A 266 2.77 -13.56 -7.30
CA VAL A 266 2.37 -12.57 -8.32
C VAL A 266 2.83 -13.00 -9.72
N VAL A 267 4.04 -13.57 -9.84
CA VAL A 267 4.56 -14.08 -11.11
C VAL A 267 3.79 -15.33 -11.58
N VAL A 268 3.43 -16.21 -10.65
CA VAL A 268 2.68 -17.45 -10.89
C VAL A 268 1.55 -17.60 -9.87
N PRO A 269 0.39 -16.96 -10.10
CA PRO A 269 -0.74 -16.96 -9.14
C PRO A 269 -1.32 -18.35 -8.82
N SER A 270 -1.15 -19.32 -9.74
CA SER A 270 -1.59 -20.72 -9.55
C SER A 270 -0.69 -21.54 -8.62
N GLY A 271 0.25 -20.91 -7.92
CA GLY A 271 1.26 -21.53 -7.08
C GLY A 271 2.59 -21.73 -7.82
N PRO A 272 3.68 -21.10 -7.32
CA PRO A 272 4.98 -21.15 -7.96
C PRO A 272 5.63 -22.52 -7.87
N THR A 273 6.04 -23.05 -9.03
CA THR A 273 6.98 -24.15 -9.18
C THR A 273 8.15 -23.69 -10.02
N GLU A 274 9.29 -24.39 -9.98
CA GLU A 274 10.47 -24.01 -10.77
C GLU A 274 10.18 -23.98 -12.27
N GLU A 275 9.42 -24.95 -12.78
CA GLU A 275 9.00 -25.01 -14.16
C GLU A 275 8.09 -23.85 -14.55
N LYS A 276 7.00 -23.62 -13.80
CA LYS A 276 6.06 -22.52 -14.04
C LYS A 276 6.74 -21.15 -13.97
N LEU A 277 7.61 -20.94 -12.99
CA LEU A 277 8.39 -19.70 -12.87
C LEU A 277 9.30 -19.51 -14.10
N THR A 278 10.04 -20.56 -14.48
CA THR A 278 10.91 -20.51 -15.65
C THR A 278 10.12 -20.14 -16.91
N ASP A 279 8.95 -20.73 -17.12
CA ASP A 279 8.09 -20.42 -18.26
C ASP A 279 7.51 -19.01 -18.20
N ALA A 280 7.05 -18.57 -17.02
CA ALA A 280 6.60 -17.20 -16.80
C ALA A 280 7.70 -16.16 -17.05
N LEU A 281 8.94 -16.47 -16.67
CA LEU A 281 10.10 -15.60 -16.96
C LEU A 281 10.50 -15.60 -18.43
N LYS A 282 10.27 -16.68 -19.17
CA LYS A 282 10.51 -16.72 -20.62
C LYS A 282 9.49 -15.88 -21.41
N THR A 283 8.22 -15.89 -21.01
CA THR A 283 7.12 -15.35 -21.81
C THR A 283 6.44 -14.14 -21.21
N GLY A 284 6.31 -14.08 -19.90
CA GLY A 284 5.58 -13.05 -19.16
C GLY A 284 6.38 -11.76 -18.92
N PRO A 285 5.77 -10.74 -18.30
CA PRO A 285 6.40 -9.42 -18.11
C PRO A 285 7.63 -9.49 -17.19
N TYR A 286 7.62 -10.33 -16.17
CA TYR A 286 8.66 -10.38 -15.15
C TYR A 286 10.04 -10.88 -15.64
N GLY A 287 10.10 -11.48 -16.83
CA GLY A 287 11.36 -11.84 -17.47
C GLY A 287 11.92 -10.81 -18.45
N LYS A 288 11.24 -9.69 -18.68
CA LYS A 288 11.75 -8.60 -19.53
C LYS A 288 12.99 -7.96 -18.90
N CYS A 289 13.84 -7.42 -19.75
CA CYS A 289 14.96 -6.58 -19.31
C CYS A 289 14.42 -5.30 -18.69
N VAL A 290 14.89 -4.91 -17.51
CA VAL A 290 14.44 -3.69 -16.84
C VAL A 290 14.71 -2.39 -17.61
N PHE A 291 15.64 -2.44 -18.56
CA PHE A 291 15.99 -1.31 -19.43
C PHE A 291 15.15 -1.24 -20.72
N HIS A 292 14.28 -2.23 -20.95
CA HIS A 292 13.41 -2.33 -22.13
C HIS A 292 11.94 -2.52 -21.76
N CYS A 293 11.58 -2.14 -20.52
CA CYS A 293 10.18 -2.13 -20.08
C CYS A 293 9.47 -0.83 -20.52
N ASN A 294 8.13 -0.85 -20.51
CA ASN A 294 7.29 0.32 -20.77
C ASN A 294 6.96 1.04 -19.43
N ASN A 295 7.99 1.33 -18.65
CA ASN A 295 7.84 2.01 -17.38
C ASN A 295 8.06 3.53 -17.55
N ASN A 296 7.23 4.33 -16.87
CA ASN A 296 7.33 5.78 -16.82
C ASN A 296 7.23 6.35 -15.41
N VAL A 297 7.05 5.49 -14.40
CA VAL A 297 7.03 5.93 -13.00
C VAL A 297 8.45 6.24 -12.53
N VAL A 298 8.56 7.20 -11.62
CA VAL A 298 9.85 7.64 -11.07
C VAL A 298 10.55 6.52 -10.29
N ASP A 299 11.87 6.52 -10.29
CA ASP A 299 12.67 5.61 -9.47
C ASP A 299 13.20 6.25 -8.18
N HIS A 300 13.05 7.57 -8.03
CA HIS A 300 13.27 8.33 -6.81
C HIS A 300 12.43 9.61 -6.81
N GLN A 301 12.01 10.07 -5.61
CA GLN A 301 11.25 11.30 -5.45
C GLN A 301 11.45 11.89 -4.06
N VAL A 302 11.56 13.21 -3.97
CA VAL A 302 11.57 13.97 -2.72
C VAL A 302 10.36 14.89 -2.66
N VAL A 303 9.76 15.03 -1.47
CA VAL A 303 8.63 15.93 -1.23
C VAL A 303 8.91 16.73 0.03
N ASN A 304 8.80 18.05 -0.05
CA ASN A 304 8.86 18.92 1.12
C ASN A 304 7.47 19.51 1.39
N LEU A 305 6.95 19.27 2.59
CA LEU A 305 5.64 19.75 3.02
C LEU A 305 5.79 20.85 4.06
N ASN A 306 4.97 21.89 3.92
CA ASN A 306 4.81 22.97 4.89
C ASN A 306 3.40 22.87 5.48
N MET A 307 3.30 22.66 6.79
CA MET A 307 2.02 22.52 7.47
C MET A 307 1.42 23.88 7.83
N THR A 308 0.13 23.89 8.14
CA THR A 308 -0.61 25.12 8.45
C THR A 308 -0.12 25.84 9.71
N ASP A 309 0.54 25.13 10.64
CA ASP A 309 1.11 25.67 11.87
C ASP A 309 2.61 25.98 11.78
N GLY A 310 3.22 25.79 10.61
CA GLY A 310 4.64 26.01 10.38
C GLY A 310 5.53 24.77 10.60
N THR A 311 4.98 23.65 11.05
CA THR A 311 5.70 22.36 11.07
C THR A 311 6.11 21.99 9.65
N THR A 312 7.31 21.44 9.48
CA THR A 312 7.83 21.02 8.17
C THR A 312 8.02 19.51 8.10
N MET A 313 7.93 18.95 6.89
CA MET A 313 8.27 17.54 6.65
C MET A 313 9.09 17.44 5.38
N SER A 314 10.20 16.68 5.42
CA SER A 314 10.91 16.19 4.25
C SER A 314 10.68 14.69 4.11
N PHE A 315 10.26 14.27 2.92
CA PHE A 315 10.02 12.86 2.60
C PHE A 315 10.83 12.47 1.36
N THR A 316 11.47 11.31 1.42
CA THR A 316 12.23 10.74 0.30
C THR A 316 11.73 9.32 0.00
N MET A 317 11.42 9.04 -1.24
CA MET A 317 11.22 7.70 -1.76
C MET A 317 12.39 7.35 -2.70
N CYS A 318 12.96 6.15 -2.54
CA CYS A 318 14.04 5.69 -3.41
C CYS A 318 13.93 4.20 -3.72
N GLY A 319 14.00 3.86 -5.02
CA GLY A 319 14.04 2.48 -5.52
C GLY A 319 15.43 1.85 -5.50
N PHE A 320 16.48 2.61 -5.15
CA PHE A 320 17.88 2.15 -5.11
C PHE A 320 18.38 2.00 -3.68
N THR A 321 17.67 1.17 -2.91
CA THR A 321 18.07 0.83 -1.54
C THR A 321 18.30 -0.68 -1.44
N ALA A 322 19.14 -1.10 -0.52
CA ALA A 322 19.48 -2.51 -0.35
C ALA A 322 18.24 -3.33 0.02
N GLU A 323 17.38 -2.75 0.87
CA GLU A 323 16.22 -3.41 1.44
C GLU A 323 14.98 -2.53 1.38
N THR A 324 13.81 -3.17 1.49
CA THR A 324 12.54 -2.45 1.72
C THR A 324 12.40 -2.14 3.21
N SER A 325 12.41 -0.87 3.58
CA SER A 325 12.34 -0.42 4.96
C SER A 325 11.80 0.99 5.06
N ARG A 326 11.49 1.45 6.28
CA ARG A 326 11.13 2.84 6.55
C ARG A 326 11.96 3.41 7.67
N TYR A 327 12.36 4.66 7.51
CA TYR A 327 13.02 5.40 8.56
C TYR A 327 12.33 6.76 8.72
N ALA A 328 12.02 7.12 9.96
CA ALA A 328 11.46 8.44 10.25
C ALA A 328 12.05 9.02 11.53
N LYS A 329 12.19 10.33 11.56
CA LYS A 329 12.60 11.09 12.71
C LYS A 329 11.61 12.22 12.96
N PHE A 330 10.99 12.21 14.12
CA PHE A 330 10.08 13.23 14.62
C PHE A 330 10.84 14.11 15.61
N MET A 331 10.96 15.38 15.32
CA MET A 331 11.71 16.35 16.09
C MET A 331 10.77 17.33 16.76
N GLY A 332 10.80 17.37 18.09
CA GLY A 332 9.93 18.20 18.90
C GLY A 332 10.71 19.18 19.79
N THR A 333 9.99 19.96 20.60
CA THR A 333 10.57 20.98 21.47
C THR A 333 11.23 20.42 22.75
N LYS A 334 11.00 19.14 23.09
CA LYS A 334 11.53 18.50 24.31
C LYS A 334 12.33 17.21 24.01
N GLY A 335 12.36 16.78 22.76
CA GLY A 335 13.03 15.54 22.39
C GLY A 335 12.77 15.15 20.94
N GLU A 336 13.15 13.93 20.62
CA GLU A 336 12.95 13.33 19.30
C GLU A 336 12.52 11.88 19.41
N VAL A 337 11.77 11.40 18.41
CA VAL A 337 11.45 9.97 18.21
C VAL A 337 12.02 9.53 16.87
N ILE A 338 12.78 8.44 16.87
CA ILE A 338 13.26 7.78 15.66
C ILE A 338 12.52 6.47 15.52
N VAL A 339 11.99 6.23 14.33
CA VAL A 339 11.40 4.97 13.90
C VAL A 339 12.34 4.35 12.89
N ASP A 340 12.88 3.18 13.21
CA ASP A 340 13.74 2.39 12.34
C ASP A 340 13.03 1.07 12.04
N MET A 341 12.22 1.08 10.97
CA MET A 341 11.41 -0.07 10.55
C MET A 341 12.21 -0.92 9.58
N GLN A 342 12.53 -2.14 9.99
CA GLN A 342 13.30 -3.10 9.22
C GLN A 342 12.42 -4.00 8.33
N PRO A 343 13.01 -4.71 7.33
CA PRO A 343 12.28 -5.68 6.51
C PRO A 343 11.63 -6.83 7.30
N ASP A 344 12.29 -7.30 8.33
CA ASP A 344 11.66 -8.09 9.41
C ASP A 344 11.24 -7.10 10.49
N GLU A 345 9.94 -6.86 10.59
CA GLU A 345 9.38 -5.88 11.50
C GLU A 345 9.71 -6.16 12.97
N LYS A 346 10.03 -7.41 13.33
CA LYS A 346 10.50 -7.78 14.69
C LYS A 346 11.87 -7.20 15.03
N GLU A 347 12.68 -6.91 14.03
CA GLU A 347 13.99 -6.26 14.21
C GLU A 347 13.89 -4.73 14.32
N SER A 348 12.69 -4.19 14.11
CA SER A 348 12.42 -2.75 14.12
C SER A 348 12.52 -2.16 15.53
N LYS A 349 12.84 -0.86 15.60
CA LYS A 349 13.03 -0.15 16.86
C LYS A 349 12.36 1.22 16.83
N ILE A 350 11.86 1.63 18.00
CA ILE A 350 11.49 3.01 18.30
C ILE A 350 12.50 3.54 19.31
N ILE A 351 13.10 4.67 19.00
CA ILE A 351 14.14 5.26 19.84
C ILE A 351 13.69 6.66 20.26
N ILE A 352 13.66 6.92 21.57
CA ILE A 352 13.27 8.21 22.13
C ILE A 352 14.51 8.89 22.70
N GLY A 353 14.81 10.08 22.20
CA GLY A 353 15.86 10.96 22.71
C GLY A 353 15.25 12.16 23.43
N TYR A 354 15.64 12.39 24.67
CA TYR A 354 15.17 13.51 25.48
C TYR A 354 16.19 14.65 25.49
N PHE A 355 15.72 15.90 25.54
CA PHE A 355 16.60 17.06 25.79
C PHE A 355 16.88 17.27 27.27
N ASP A 356 16.15 16.55 28.11
CA ASP A 356 16.40 16.52 29.56
C ASP A 356 17.65 15.67 29.83
N PRO A 357 18.73 16.26 30.41
CA PRO A 357 19.98 15.54 30.70
C PRO A 357 19.86 14.47 31.80
N GLU A 358 18.78 14.51 32.59
CA GLU A 358 18.51 13.50 33.63
C GLU A 358 17.79 12.29 33.08
N ARG A 359 17.27 12.34 31.85
CA ARG A 359 16.61 11.23 31.18
C ARG A 359 17.55 10.53 30.21
N THR A 360 17.64 9.21 30.36
CA THR A 360 18.37 8.38 29.41
C THR A 360 17.56 8.14 28.14
N ARG A 361 18.27 7.93 27.04
CA ARG A 361 17.67 7.50 25.77
C ARG A 361 16.94 6.18 25.98
N GLU A 362 15.72 6.09 25.50
CA GLU A 362 14.91 4.87 25.53
C GLU A 362 14.92 4.15 24.16
N VAL A 363 14.95 2.83 24.19
CA VAL A 363 14.83 1.99 22.99
C VAL A 363 13.71 0.98 23.24
N ILE A 364 12.74 0.96 22.35
CA ILE A 364 11.61 0.02 22.39
C ILE A 364 11.79 -0.95 21.23
N ASP A 365 11.95 -2.23 21.55
CA ASP A 365 11.98 -3.31 20.58
C ASP A 365 10.55 -3.62 20.12
N VAL A 366 10.30 -3.52 18.82
CA VAL A 366 8.95 -3.70 18.25
C VAL A 366 8.44 -5.13 18.46
N ALA A 367 9.32 -6.12 18.49
CA ALA A 367 8.98 -7.51 18.80
C ALA A 367 8.24 -7.69 20.15
N ALA A 368 8.45 -6.77 21.10
CA ALA A 368 7.77 -6.79 22.40
C ALA A 368 6.35 -6.20 22.37
N LEU A 369 5.92 -5.57 21.28
CA LEU A 369 4.64 -4.87 21.18
C LEU A 369 3.49 -5.77 20.72
N SER A 370 3.78 -6.91 20.09
CA SER A 370 2.76 -7.80 19.54
C SER A 370 3.32 -9.21 19.32
N ASP A 371 2.44 -10.19 19.40
CA ASP A 371 2.74 -11.57 18.99
C ASP A 371 2.41 -11.83 17.51
N ASP A 372 1.56 -10.98 16.90
CA ASP A 372 1.14 -11.08 15.50
C ASP A 372 1.85 -10.02 14.63
N PHE A 373 2.70 -10.50 13.73
CA PHE A 373 3.38 -9.73 12.67
C PHE A 373 3.02 -10.24 11.28
N SER A 374 1.92 -10.96 11.13
CA SER A 374 1.45 -11.45 9.82
C SER A 374 1.01 -10.31 8.89
N GLY A 375 1.08 -10.54 7.59
CA GLY A 375 0.75 -9.53 6.60
C GLY A 375 1.66 -8.29 6.72
N HIS A 376 1.08 -7.09 6.80
CA HIS A 376 1.80 -5.85 7.11
C HIS A 376 1.92 -5.72 8.63
N GLY A 377 2.82 -6.49 9.23
CA GLY A 377 3.11 -6.40 10.66
C GLY A 377 1.90 -6.57 11.58
N GLY A 378 0.94 -7.41 11.22
CA GLY A 378 -0.31 -7.62 11.97
C GLY A 378 -1.40 -6.56 11.71
N GLY A 379 -1.11 -5.54 10.90
CA GLY A 379 -2.05 -4.43 10.65
C GLY A 379 -3.25 -4.82 9.78
N ASP A 380 -3.10 -5.76 8.85
CA ASP A 380 -4.18 -6.17 7.95
C ASP A 380 -5.39 -6.74 8.71
N ASN A 381 -5.15 -7.63 9.65
CA ASN A 381 -6.20 -8.24 10.46
C ASN A 381 -6.93 -7.20 11.31
N LYS A 382 -6.18 -6.35 12.02
CA LYS A 382 -6.74 -5.29 12.88
C LYS A 382 -7.56 -4.28 12.10
N MET A 383 -7.14 -3.92 10.88
CA MET A 383 -7.88 -3.00 10.02
C MET A 383 -9.23 -3.56 9.61
N VAL A 384 -9.28 -4.84 9.18
CA VAL A 384 -10.54 -5.48 8.80
C VAL A 384 -11.46 -5.65 10.01
N GLU A 385 -10.91 -6.08 11.15
CA GLU A 385 -11.69 -6.20 12.40
C GLU A 385 -12.31 -4.86 12.79
N GLU A 386 -11.54 -3.77 12.79
CA GLU A 386 -12.07 -2.45 13.15
C GLU A 386 -13.14 -1.97 12.16
N PHE A 387 -12.94 -2.22 10.87
CA PHE A 387 -13.98 -1.95 9.88
C PHE A 387 -15.29 -2.70 10.19
N LEU A 388 -15.21 -3.99 10.51
CA LEU A 388 -16.38 -4.79 10.88
C LEU A 388 -17.06 -4.28 12.17
N ASP A 389 -16.27 -3.92 13.18
CA ASP A 389 -16.77 -3.37 14.44
C ASP A 389 -17.49 -2.02 14.25
N ILE A 390 -17.00 -1.18 13.34
CA ILE A 390 -17.62 0.11 13.01
C ILE A 390 -18.95 -0.11 12.29
N ILE A 391 -18.98 -0.94 11.24
CA ILE A 391 -20.19 -1.13 10.44
C ILE A 391 -21.27 -1.96 11.15
N SER A 392 -20.89 -2.77 12.15
CA SER A 392 -21.84 -3.48 13.03
C SER A 392 -22.40 -2.58 14.14
N GLY A 393 -21.78 -1.42 14.39
CA GLY A 393 -22.13 -0.50 15.46
C GLY A 393 -21.53 -0.87 16.83
N GLU A 394 -20.63 -1.84 16.90
CA GLU A 394 -19.95 -2.24 18.14
C GLU A 394 -18.94 -1.21 18.61
N LYS A 395 -18.26 -0.57 17.66
CA LYS A 395 -17.34 0.54 17.92
C LYS A 395 -17.79 1.82 17.25
N LYS A 396 -17.50 2.95 17.91
CA LYS A 396 -17.44 4.24 17.23
C LYS A 396 -16.10 4.36 16.49
N GLU A 397 -16.05 5.28 15.53
CA GLU A 397 -14.81 5.63 14.85
C GLU A 397 -13.67 5.89 15.86
N SER A 398 -12.54 5.22 15.69
CA SER A 398 -11.34 5.42 16.51
C SER A 398 -10.40 6.46 15.91
N ALA A 399 -9.36 6.84 16.68
CA ALA A 399 -8.28 7.70 16.19
C ALA A 399 -7.47 7.04 15.06
N TYR A 400 -7.44 5.70 15.00
CA TYR A 400 -6.68 4.92 14.02
C TYR A 400 -7.40 4.76 12.67
N VAL A 401 -8.72 4.87 12.66
CA VAL A 401 -9.54 4.62 11.48
C VAL A 401 -9.12 5.46 10.28
N THR A 402 -8.95 4.80 9.17
CA THR A 402 -8.61 5.39 7.87
C THR A 402 -9.88 5.72 7.09
N SER A 403 -10.75 6.54 7.70
CA SER A 403 -11.97 6.99 7.03
C SER A 403 -11.65 7.73 5.72
N LEU A 404 -12.59 7.73 4.79
CA LEU A 404 -12.41 8.32 3.47
C LEU A 404 -11.94 9.78 3.55
N ASP A 405 -12.56 10.61 4.40
CA ASP A 405 -12.23 12.03 4.52
C ASP A 405 -10.80 12.24 5.05
N ARG A 406 -10.31 11.39 5.98
CA ARG A 406 -8.93 11.42 6.46
C ARG A 406 -7.95 10.98 5.38
N SER A 407 -8.25 9.89 4.69
CA SER A 407 -7.40 9.35 3.62
C SER A 407 -7.32 10.27 2.41
N LEU A 408 -8.36 11.04 2.10
CA LEU A 408 -8.34 12.02 1.02
C LEU A 408 -7.31 13.13 1.25
N GLN A 409 -7.01 13.50 2.49
CA GLN A 409 -5.97 14.53 2.76
C GLN A 409 -4.59 14.06 2.27
N SER A 410 -4.23 12.82 2.55
CA SER A 410 -2.97 12.22 2.08
C SER A 410 -2.93 12.05 0.56
N HIS A 411 -4.08 11.67 -0.05
CA HIS A 411 -4.19 11.56 -1.50
C HIS A 411 -4.01 12.90 -2.20
N TYR A 412 -4.60 13.98 -1.68
CA TYR A 412 -4.38 15.32 -2.23
C TYR A 412 -2.92 15.73 -2.15
N CYS A 413 -2.21 15.41 -1.05
CA CYS A 413 -0.77 15.66 -0.95
C CYS A 413 0.04 14.84 -1.97
N ALA A 414 -0.29 13.56 -2.17
CA ALA A 414 0.41 12.72 -3.14
C ALA A 414 0.16 13.20 -4.60
N LEU A 415 -1.08 13.53 -4.94
CA LEU A 415 -1.42 14.09 -6.27
C LEU A 415 -0.77 15.46 -6.51
N ALA A 416 -0.75 16.33 -5.49
CA ALA A 416 -0.08 17.63 -5.55
C ALA A 416 1.45 17.48 -5.68
N ALA A 417 2.04 16.47 -5.03
CA ALA A 417 3.46 16.16 -5.17
C ALA A 417 3.81 15.72 -6.60
N GLU A 418 2.96 14.91 -7.23
CA GLU A 418 3.14 14.54 -8.63
C GLU A 418 2.97 15.73 -9.55
N TYR A 419 1.96 16.58 -9.31
CA TYR A 419 1.79 17.83 -10.06
C TYR A 419 3.04 18.73 -9.95
N SER A 420 3.52 18.97 -8.72
CA SER A 420 4.72 19.77 -8.48
C SER A 420 5.95 19.22 -9.24
N ARG A 421 6.15 17.91 -9.19
CA ARG A 421 7.23 17.23 -9.90
C ARG A 421 7.17 17.44 -11.41
N LEU A 422 5.98 17.34 -12.00
CA LEU A 422 5.75 17.54 -13.44
C LEU A 422 5.88 19.00 -13.87
N HIS A 423 5.92 19.95 -12.91
CA HIS A 423 6.02 21.40 -13.13
C HIS A 423 7.27 21.98 -12.43
N ASP A 424 8.41 21.30 -12.58
CA ASP A 424 9.74 21.76 -12.11
C ASP A 424 9.80 22.20 -10.64
N GLY A 425 9.05 21.50 -9.76
CA GLY A 425 9.02 21.79 -8.34
C GLY A 425 8.17 23.01 -7.95
N GLU A 426 7.20 23.40 -8.79
CA GLU A 426 6.25 24.46 -8.47
C GLU A 426 5.62 24.23 -7.08
N VAL A 427 5.50 25.31 -6.29
CA VAL A 427 4.84 25.28 -4.99
C VAL A 427 3.35 25.07 -5.18
N VAL A 428 2.81 23.97 -4.70
CA VAL A 428 1.39 23.65 -4.76
C VAL A 428 0.73 23.93 -3.42
N ASN A 429 -0.29 24.81 -3.42
CA ASN A 429 -1.15 25.05 -2.25
C ASN A 429 -2.28 24.02 -2.26
N ILE A 430 -2.40 23.24 -1.17
CA ILE A 430 -3.36 22.14 -1.10
C ILE A 430 -4.81 22.60 -1.10
N ASP A 431 -5.12 23.75 -0.46
CA ASP A 431 -6.50 24.24 -0.40
C ASP A 431 -7.05 24.68 -1.76
N THR A 432 -6.18 25.17 -2.64
CA THR A 432 -6.58 25.54 -4.01
C THR A 432 -6.46 24.41 -5.01
N PHE A 433 -5.69 23.37 -4.67
CA PHE A 433 -5.48 22.19 -5.53
C PHE A 433 -6.62 21.18 -5.41
N ARG A 434 -7.11 20.93 -4.18
CA ARG A 434 -8.16 19.95 -3.87
C ARG A 434 -9.57 20.33 -4.34
#